data_d3477a866bef193af639c7ab813c505f
#
_entry.id   d3477a866bef193af639c7ab813c505f
#
_cell.length_a   1.000
_cell.length_b   1.000
_cell.length_c   1.000
_cell.angle_alpha   90.00
_cell.angle_beta   90.00
_cell.angle_gamma   90.00
#
_symmetry.space_group_name_H-M   'P 1'
#
loop_
_entity.id
_entity.type
_entity.pdbx_description
1 polymer ?
#
loop_
_entity_poly.entity_id
_entity_poly.type
_entity_poly.pdbx_seq_one_letter_code
_entity_poly.pdbx_strand_id
1 'polypeptide(L)'
;LLSEEVTDLTGKKCAELILADGQRIKLENNEIELQEGDGTLIVNDTNLQLVYLHDTTRSFADTAKLRYNILKIPSGADYLVKLSDGTRVHLNCETEFRYPVKFAAGERRVYLDGEAFFEVEKAKGWPFFVETDRMHVRVTGTKFNVKSYRSEEVVHTTLVQGTVKVNTTEDWAEAEELVPLQQYYLDKRSGQAQVKQVDTGLFTDWIEGRFVFKEQRLEEVMGTLARW
;
A
#
# COMPACT_ATOMS: atom_id res chain seq x y z
N LEU A 1 -23.10 1.72 -43.69
CA LEU A 1 -22.03 2.46 -42.95
C LEU A 1 -22.30 2.28 -41.47
N LEU A 2 -21.75 1.24 -40.88
CA LEU A 2 -21.74 1.00 -39.44
C LEU A 2 -20.57 1.81 -38.89
N SER A 3 -20.85 2.84 -38.11
CA SER A 3 -19.88 3.50 -37.27
C SER A 3 -19.51 2.55 -36.14
N GLU A 4 -18.33 1.95 -36.22
CA GLU A 4 -17.73 1.27 -35.04
C GLU A 4 -17.44 2.36 -34.01
N GLU A 5 -18.22 2.37 -32.93
CA GLU A 5 -17.80 3.04 -31.70
C GLU A 5 -16.58 2.28 -31.19
N VAL A 6 -15.41 2.90 -31.35
CA VAL A 6 -14.20 2.47 -30.65
C VAL A 6 -14.48 2.69 -29.17
N THR A 7 -14.87 1.64 -28.48
CA THR A 7 -14.97 1.65 -27.01
C THR A 7 -13.56 1.94 -26.51
N ASP A 8 -13.39 3.11 -25.88
CA ASP A 8 -12.15 3.50 -25.22
C ASP A 8 -11.83 2.49 -24.13
N LEU A 9 -10.89 1.59 -24.41
CA LEU A 9 -10.42 0.55 -23.48
C LEU A 9 -9.50 1.11 -22.39
N THR A 10 -9.22 2.41 -22.37
CA THR A 10 -8.61 3.09 -21.24
C THR A 10 -9.66 3.22 -20.14
N GLY A 11 -9.86 2.15 -19.36
CA GLY A 11 -10.73 2.15 -18.20
C GLY A 11 -10.41 3.37 -17.33
N LYS A 12 -11.40 4.21 -17.04
CA LYS A 12 -11.23 5.35 -16.14
C LYS A 12 -10.62 4.82 -14.84
N LYS A 13 -9.38 5.22 -14.54
CA LYS A 13 -8.69 4.90 -13.30
C LYS A 13 -9.44 5.60 -12.15
N CYS A 14 -10.38 4.91 -11.52
CA CYS A 14 -11.18 5.44 -10.43
C CYS A 14 -10.92 4.63 -9.17
N ALA A 15 -10.15 5.17 -8.24
CA ALA A 15 -10.08 4.62 -6.90
C ALA A 15 -11.34 5.02 -6.10
N GLU A 16 -11.70 4.24 -5.08
CA GLU A 16 -12.77 4.56 -4.13
C GLU A 16 -12.16 4.85 -2.76
N LEU A 17 -12.40 6.06 -2.24
CA LEU A 17 -12.07 6.43 -0.88
C LEU A 17 -13.30 6.27 0.01
N ILE A 18 -13.17 5.49 1.08
CA ILE A 18 -14.18 5.33 2.12
C ILE A 18 -13.66 6.04 3.37
N LEU A 19 -14.34 7.12 3.75
CA LEU A 19 -13.99 7.90 4.93
C LEU A 19 -14.37 7.18 6.23
N ALA A 20 -13.83 7.63 7.34
CA ALA A 20 -14.06 7.05 8.67
C ALA A 20 -15.53 7.13 9.13
N ASP A 21 -16.34 8.01 8.57
CA ASP A 21 -17.79 8.10 8.78
C ASP A 21 -18.61 7.19 7.88
N GLY A 22 -17.96 6.47 6.95
CA GLY A 22 -18.57 5.57 5.99
C GLY A 22 -18.96 6.22 4.65
N GLN A 23 -18.73 7.53 4.47
CA GLN A 23 -18.95 8.18 3.18
C GLN A 23 -18.01 7.58 2.12
N ARG A 24 -18.53 7.31 0.91
CA ARG A 24 -17.82 6.76 -0.23
C ARG A 24 -17.64 7.81 -1.29
N ILE A 25 -16.43 7.98 -1.77
CA ILE A 25 -16.03 9.00 -2.74
C ILE A 25 -15.26 8.33 -3.85
N LYS A 26 -15.70 8.51 -5.09
CA LYS A 26 -14.94 8.08 -6.27
C LYS A 26 -13.88 9.12 -6.58
N LEU A 27 -12.63 8.69 -6.59
CA LEU A 27 -11.49 9.52 -6.94
C LEU A 27 -11.24 9.38 -8.45
N GLU A 28 -11.79 10.32 -9.20
CA GLU A 28 -11.54 10.45 -10.65
C GLU A 28 -10.32 11.37 -10.88
N ASN A 29 -9.91 11.57 -12.15
CA ASN A 29 -8.85 12.51 -12.53
C ASN A 29 -9.30 13.98 -12.37
N ASN A 30 -9.87 14.32 -11.22
CA ASN A 30 -10.32 15.66 -10.87
C ASN A 30 -9.77 16.06 -9.51
N GLU A 31 -9.59 17.37 -9.34
CA GLU A 31 -9.25 17.90 -8.03
C GLU A 31 -10.46 17.76 -7.11
N ILE A 32 -10.24 17.12 -5.98
CA ILE A 32 -11.24 16.98 -4.91
C ILE A 32 -10.58 17.49 -3.62
N GLU A 33 -11.26 18.39 -2.94
CA GLU A 33 -10.89 18.86 -1.63
C GLU A 33 -11.97 18.44 -0.64
N LEU A 34 -11.60 17.70 0.39
CA LEU A 34 -12.49 17.17 1.41
C LEU A 34 -11.97 17.53 2.78
N GLN A 35 -12.86 17.84 3.69
CA GLN A 35 -12.50 18.10 5.08
C GLN A 35 -13.09 17.01 5.99
N GLU A 36 -12.23 16.33 6.71
CA GLU A 36 -12.61 15.36 7.75
C GLU A 36 -13.17 16.08 9.00
N GLY A 37 -13.96 15.35 9.79
CA GLY A 37 -14.55 15.91 11.00
C GLY A 37 -13.57 16.39 12.08
N ASP A 38 -12.29 16.03 11.97
CA ASP A 38 -11.20 16.51 12.82
C ASP A 38 -10.45 17.73 12.22
N GLY A 39 -10.92 18.24 11.08
CA GLY A 39 -10.32 19.34 10.36
C GLY A 39 -9.17 18.97 9.43
N THR A 40 -8.84 17.68 9.31
CA THR A 40 -7.87 17.20 8.31
C THR A 40 -8.41 17.48 6.92
N LEU A 41 -7.59 18.12 6.09
CA LEU A 41 -7.88 18.35 4.69
C LEU A 41 -7.32 17.20 3.85
N ILE A 42 -8.16 16.59 3.02
CA ILE A 42 -7.79 15.56 2.07
C ILE A 42 -7.88 16.19 0.68
N VAL A 43 -6.77 16.20 -0.03
CA VAL A 43 -6.69 16.74 -1.40
C VAL A 43 -6.35 15.60 -2.34
N ASN A 44 -7.19 15.40 -3.35
CA ASN A 44 -6.90 14.57 -4.51
C ASN A 44 -6.45 15.48 -5.65
N ASP A 45 -5.26 15.25 -6.20
CA ASP A 45 -4.77 16.02 -7.34
C ASP A 45 -5.02 15.31 -8.68
N THR A 46 -4.79 16.02 -9.79
CA THR A 46 -4.95 15.50 -11.14
C THR A 46 -3.92 14.42 -11.51
N ASN A 47 -2.89 14.18 -10.68
CA ASN A 47 -1.88 13.14 -10.86
C ASN A 47 -2.23 11.84 -10.12
N LEU A 48 -3.48 11.67 -9.69
CA LEU A 48 -3.94 10.51 -8.89
C LEU A 48 -3.16 10.39 -7.57
N GLN A 49 -2.89 11.52 -6.93
CA GLN A 49 -2.22 11.58 -5.63
C GLN A 49 -3.18 12.10 -4.57
N LEU A 50 -3.41 11.30 -3.53
CA LEU A 50 -4.17 11.66 -2.35
C LEU A 50 -3.23 12.17 -1.26
N VAL A 51 -3.44 13.39 -0.78
CA VAL A 51 -2.58 14.04 0.22
C VAL A 51 -3.40 14.42 1.45
N TYR A 52 -2.89 14.05 2.62
CA TYR A 52 -3.47 14.43 3.92
C TYR A 52 -2.72 15.64 4.49
N LEU A 53 -3.41 16.75 4.63
CA LEU A 53 -2.88 17.99 5.18
C LEU A 53 -3.51 18.25 6.56
N HIS A 54 -2.68 18.35 7.58
CA HIS A 54 -3.13 18.65 8.94
C HIS A 54 -2.85 20.10 9.29
N ASP A 55 -3.83 20.75 9.93
CA ASP A 55 -3.60 22.02 10.60
C ASP A 55 -2.82 21.75 11.89
N THR A 56 -1.52 22.04 11.87
CA THR A 56 -0.62 21.84 13.02
C THR A 56 -0.91 22.81 14.18
N THR A 57 -1.77 23.82 13.98
CA THR A 57 -2.11 24.81 15.00
C THR A 57 -3.21 24.33 15.95
N ARG A 58 -3.95 23.28 15.59
CA ARG A 58 -5.01 22.70 16.41
C ARG A 58 -4.50 21.44 17.13
N SER A 59 -4.17 21.59 18.40
CA SER A 59 -3.94 20.45 19.30
C SER A 59 -5.31 19.82 19.64
N PHE A 60 -5.68 18.76 18.93
CA PHE A 60 -6.78 17.92 19.38
C PHE A 60 -6.25 16.99 20.48
N ALA A 61 -6.98 16.94 21.61
CA ALA A 61 -6.62 16.11 22.74
C ALA A 61 -6.40 14.65 22.32
N ASP A 62 -5.36 14.05 22.85
CA ASP A 62 -4.80 12.72 22.57
C ASP A 62 -5.75 11.52 22.87
N THR A 63 -7.03 11.79 23.13
CA THR A 63 -8.06 10.81 23.51
C THR A 63 -9.03 10.47 22.38
N ALA A 64 -8.85 11.03 21.17
CA ALA A 64 -9.74 10.74 20.06
C ALA A 64 -9.49 9.31 19.55
N LYS A 65 -10.56 8.52 19.49
CA LYS A 65 -10.59 7.19 18.85
C LYS A 65 -10.00 7.31 17.44
N LEU A 66 -9.00 6.49 17.11
CA LEU A 66 -8.38 6.46 15.78
C LEU A 66 -9.46 6.31 14.71
N ARG A 67 -9.43 7.19 13.73
CA ARG A 67 -10.32 7.19 12.58
C ARG A 67 -9.56 6.63 11.39
N TYR A 68 -10.15 5.66 10.71
CA TYR A 68 -9.52 4.97 9.58
C TYR A 68 -10.27 5.26 8.30
N ASN A 69 -9.51 5.58 7.27
CA ASN A 69 -9.98 5.59 5.89
C ASN A 69 -9.55 4.32 5.17
N ILE A 70 -10.29 3.96 4.12
CA ILE A 70 -9.97 2.82 3.26
C ILE A 70 -9.90 3.34 1.83
N LEU A 71 -8.78 3.04 1.15
CA LEU A 71 -8.61 3.32 -0.27
C LEU A 71 -8.65 1.99 -1.02
N LYS A 72 -9.60 1.88 -1.97
CA LYS A 72 -9.79 0.70 -2.83
C LYS A 72 -9.38 1.02 -4.25
N ILE A 73 -8.42 0.27 -4.76
CA ILE A 73 -7.92 0.41 -6.11
C ILE A 73 -8.53 -0.69 -6.97
N PRO A 74 -9.23 -0.35 -8.06
CA PRO A 74 -9.82 -1.35 -8.97
C PRO A 74 -8.75 -2.00 -9.85
N SER A 75 -9.15 -3.01 -10.63
CA SER A 75 -8.35 -3.58 -11.70
C SER A 75 -7.96 -2.50 -12.72
N GLY A 76 -6.75 -2.58 -13.27
CA GLY A 76 -6.24 -1.64 -14.27
C GLY A 76 -5.88 -0.24 -13.75
N ALA A 77 -5.79 -0.05 -12.44
CA ALA A 77 -5.46 1.22 -11.84
C ALA A 77 -4.33 1.09 -10.82
N ASP A 78 -3.59 2.15 -10.62
CA ASP A 78 -2.64 2.35 -9.53
C ASP A 78 -2.91 3.71 -8.86
N TYR A 79 -2.43 3.91 -7.65
CA TYR A 79 -2.69 5.15 -6.93
C TYR A 79 -1.56 5.49 -5.96
N LEU A 80 -1.27 6.79 -5.80
CA LEU A 80 -0.31 7.27 -4.81
C LEU A 80 -1.04 7.95 -3.66
N VAL A 81 -0.76 7.54 -2.42
CA VAL A 81 -1.23 8.23 -1.23
C VAL A 81 -0.05 8.72 -0.39
N LYS A 82 -0.11 9.98 0.03
CA LYS A 82 0.81 10.56 1.00
C LYS A 82 0.10 10.65 2.36
N LEU A 83 0.57 9.86 3.30
CA LEU A 83 0.00 9.76 4.65
C LEU A 83 0.35 10.97 5.52
N SER A 84 -0.28 11.08 6.67
CA SER A 84 -0.15 12.21 7.59
C SER A 84 1.25 12.38 8.21
N ASP A 85 2.08 11.34 8.19
CA ASP A 85 3.48 11.36 8.63
C ASP A 85 4.47 11.70 7.51
N GLY A 86 3.96 11.91 6.27
CA GLY A 86 4.75 12.15 5.07
C GLY A 86 5.13 10.88 4.30
N THR A 87 4.87 9.70 4.84
CA THR A 87 5.09 8.41 4.14
C THR A 87 4.32 8.38 2.84
N ARG A 88 4.97 7.95 1.74
CA ARG A 88 4.35 7.74 0.44
C ARG A 88 4.11 6.27 0.22
N VAL A 89 2.92 5.94 -0.26
CA VAL A 89 2.50 4.58 -0.55
C VAL A 89 1.94 4.53 -1.96
N HIS A 90 2.64 3.81 -2.85
CA HIS A 90 2.14 3.48 -4.18
C HIS A 90 1.31 2.20 -4.05
N LEU A 91 0.06 2.25 -4.43
CA LEU A 91 -0.89 1.14 -4.37
C LEU A 91 -1.10 0.56 -5.76
N ASN A 92 -0.90 -0.74 -5.89
CA ASN A 92 -1.12 -1.47 -7.13
C ASN A 92 -2.62 -1.80 -7.32
N CYS A 93 -2.99 -2.27 -8.50
CA CYS A 93 -4.36 -2.66 -8.83
C CYS A 93 -4.92 -3.74 -7.86
N GLU A 94 -6.24 -3.79 -7.72
CA GLU A 94 -6.98 -4.71 -6.84
C GLU A 94 -6.52 -4.67 -5.38
N THR A 95 -6.10 -3.48 -4.90
CA THR A 95 -5.58 -3.29 -3.55
C THR A 95 -6.60 -2.58 -2.67
N GLU A 96 -6.79 -3.10 -1.46
CA GLU A 96 -7.48 -2.44 -0.35
C GLU A 96 -6.46 -2.01 0.70
N PHE A 97 -6.39 -0.71 0.96
CA PHE A 97 -5.45 -0.11 1.90
C PHE A 97 -6.21 0.66 2.98
N ARG A 98 -6.10 0.22 4.25
CA ARG A 98 -6.73 0.88 5.39
C ARG A 98 -5.68 1.54 6.28
N TYR A 99 -5.84 2.82 6.55
CA TYR A 99 -4.88 3.64 7.27
C TYR A 99 -5.58 4.69 8.13
N PRO A 100 -4.98 5.12 9.24
CA PRO A 100 -5.57 6.15 10.08
C PRO A 100 -5.43 7.53 9.41
N VAL A 101 -6.43 8.38 9.57
CA VAL A 101 -6.40 9.79 9.15
C VAL A 101 -5.19 10.50 9.77
N LYS A 102 -4.91 10.19 11.05
CA LYS A 102 -3.73 10.64 11.79
C LYS A 102 -3.20 9.48 12.62
N PHE A 103 -1.88 9.29 12.61
CA PHE A 103 -1.25 8.24 13.40
C PHE A 103 -1.27 8.55 14.89
N ALA A 104 -1.37 7.47 15.72
CA ALA A 104 -1.25 7.58 17.16
C ALA A 104 0.17 7.90 17.61
N ALA A 105 0.31 8.39 18.81
CA ALA A 105 1.59 8.43 19.48
C ALA A 105 2.14 7.01 19.71
N GLY A 106 3.42 6.79 19.42
CA GLY A 106 4.11 5.52 19.68
C GLY A 106 4.18 4.54 18.52
N GLU A 107 3.20 4.53 17.60
CA GLU A 107 3.24 3.66 16.40
C GLU A 107 2.50 4.24 15.20
N ARG A 108 2.89 3.80 14.01
CA ARG A 108 2.25 4.10 12.73
C ARG A 108 1.80 2.77 12.11
N ARG A 109 0.51 2.45 12.18
CA ARG A 109 -0.02 1.14 11.74
C ARG A 109 -1.01 1.29 10.59
N VAL A 110 -0.79 0.51 9.53
CA VAL A 110 -1.64 0.43 8.34
C VAL A 110 -1.94 -1.03 8.01
N TYR A 111 -2.98 -1.27 7.20
CA TYR A 111 -3.45 -2.60 6.84
C TYR A 111 -3.53 -2.71 5.32
N LEU A 112 -3.05 -3.83 4.78
CA LEU A 112 -2.94 -4.06 3.34
C LEU A 112 -3.55 -5.41 2.95
N ASP A 113 -4.43 -5.39 1.96
CA ASP A 113 -4.82 -6.54 1.15
C ASP A 113 -4.56 -6.16 -0.30
N GLY A 114 -3.54 -6.73 -0.91
CA GLY A 114 -3.08 -6.33 -2.24
C GLY A 114 -1.58 -6.16 -2.34
N GLU A 115 -1.15 -5.20 -3.16
CA GLU A 115 0.28 -4.88 -3.34
C GLU A 115 0.53 -3.39 -3.20
N ALA A 116 1.57 -3.05 -2.44
CA ALA A 116 1.97 -1.67 -2.23
C ALA A 116 3.49 -1.52 -2.09
N PHE A 117 4.01 -0.43 -2.66
CA PHE A 117 5.37 0.03 -2.41
C PHE A 117 5.36 1.19 -1.43
N PHE A 118 6.13 1.04 -0.38
CA PHE A 118 6.23 2.00 0.72
C PHE A 118 7.54 2.76 0.68
N GLU A 119 7.46 4.09 0.73
CA GLU A 119 8.57 4.98 1.04
C GLU A 119 8.31 5.61 2.41
N VAL A 120 8.70 4.89 3.47
CA VAL A 120 8.38 5.28 4.84
C VAL A 120 9.31 6.38 5.33
N GLU A 121 8.72 7.47 5.85
CA GLU A 121 9.47 8.55 6.46
C GLU A 121 10.25 8.08 7.71
N LYS A 122 11.50 8.54 7.81
CA LYS A 122 12.38 8.17 8.92
C LYS A 122 11.91 8.80 10.22
N ALA A 123 11.55 7.96 11.19
CA ALA A 123 11.14 8.39 12.51
C ALA A 123 11.67 7.45 13.58
N LYS A 124 12.77 7.87 14.24
CA LYS A 124 13.39 7.09 15.32
C LYS A 124 12.45 7.05 16.54
N GLY A 125 12.19 5.84 17.04
CA GLY A 125 11.31 5.63 18.20
C GLY A 125 9.80 5.65 17.85
N TRP A 126 9.44 5.81 16.58
CA TRP A 126 8.06 5.77 16.09
C TRP A 126 7.92 4.80 14.91
N PRO A 127 7.88 3.50 15.18
CA PRO A 127 7.89 2.45 14.17
C PRO A 127 6.65 2.50 13.29
N PHE A 128 6.82 2.07 12.02
CA PHE A 128 5.75 1.90 11.05
C PHE A 128 5.47 0.41 10.87
N PHE A 129 4.20 0.03 10.93
CA PHE A 129 3.72 -1.35 10.77
C PHE A 129 2.83 -1.48 9.55
N VAL A 130 3.08 -2.51 8.75
CA VAL A 130 2.16 -2.97 7.70
C VAL A 130 1.60 -4.32 8.11
N GLU A 131 0.29 -4.37 8.31
CA GLU A 131 -0.44 -5.56 8.69
C GLU A 131 -1.11 -6.18 7.48
N THR A 132 -0.92 -7.46 7.26
CA THR A 132 -1.62 -8.25 6.26
C THR A 132 -2.37 -9.41 6.91
N ASP A 133 -3.03 -10.26 6.14
CA ASP A 133 -3.74 -11.43 6.66
C ASP A 133 -2.79 -12.51 7.23
N ARG A 134 -1.52 -12.52 6.83
CA ARG A 134 -0.55 -13.58 7.15
C ARG A 134 0.80 -13.09 7.63
N MET A 135 1.04 -11.81 7.58
CA MET A 135 2.39 -11.28 7.82
C MET A 135 2.31 -9.89 8.45
N HIS A 136 3.20 -9.64 9.38
CA HIS A 136 3.43 -8.36 10.03
C HIS A 136 4.79 -7.82 9.60
N VAL A 137 4.84 -6.58 9.16
CA VAL A 137 6.06 -5.89 8.74
C VAL A 137 6.30 -4.69 9.64
N ARG A 138 7.53 -4.52 10.13
CA ARG A 138 7.94 -3.40 10.99
C ARG A 138 9.17 -2.72 10.43
N VAL A 139 9.09 -1.38 10.30
CA VAL A 139 10.19 -0.55 9.79
C VAL A 139 10.28 0.78 10.57
N THR A 140 11.37 1.54 10.36
CA THR A 140 11.58 2.87 10.98
C THR A 140 11.94 3.95 9.97
N GLY A 141 12.02 3.62 8.67
CA GLY A 141 12.40 4.56 7.60
C GLY A 141 13.04 3.82 6.45
N THR A 142 12.23 3.22 5.58
CA THR A 142 12.61 2.11 4.70
C THR A 142 11.84 2.23 3.39
N LYS A 143 12.47 1.78 2.27
CA LYS A 143 11.80 1.58 0.99
C LYS A 143 11.66 0.09 0.73
N PHE A 144 10.44 -0.39 0.56
CA PHE A 144 10.15 -1.83 0.41
C PHE A 144 8.80 -2.05 -0.29
N ASN A 145 8.65 -3.20 -0.94
CA ASN A 145 7.40 -3.66 -1.53
C ASN A 145 6.78 -4.76 -0.67
N VAL A 146 5.47 -4.73 -0.50
CA VAL A 146 4.68 -5.81 0.10
C VAL A 146 3.63 -6.25 -0.91
N LYS A 147 3.59 -7.55 -1.21
CA LYS A 147 2.56 -8.18 -2.04
C LYS A 147 1.86 -9.25 -1.20
N SER A 148 0.59 -9.03 -0.90
CA SER A 148 -0.22 -9.89 -0.02
C SER A 148 -1.69 -9.87 -0.43
N TYR A 149 -2.00 -10.32 -1.66
CA TYR A 149 -3.38 -10.53 -2.09
C TYR A 149 -3.97 -11.75 -1.37
N ARG A 150 -5.19 -11.62 -0.83
CA ARG A 150 -5.89 -12.78 -0.22
C ARG A 150 -6.11 -13.92 -1.20
N SER A 151 -6.30 -13.60 -2.47
CA SER A 151 -6.50 -14.57 -3.55
C SER A 151 -5.25 -15.33 -3.95
N GLU A 152 -4.04 -14.85 -3.59
CA GLU A 152 -2.77 -15.51 -3.90
C GLU A 152 -2.29 -16.42 -2.77
N GLU A 153 -1.62 -17.51 -3.12
CA GLU A 153 -1.07 -18.48 -2.15
C GLU A 153 0.22 -18.01 -1.50
N VAL A 154 0.81 -16.92 -2.01
CA VAL A 154 2.13 -16.45 -1.59
C VAL A 154 2.08 -15.00 -1.15
N VAL A 155 2.84 -14.68 -0.11
CA VAL A 155 3.08 -13.33 0.36
C VAL A 155 4.57 -13.00 0.22
N HIS A 156 4.88 -11.78 -0.23
CA HIS A 156 6.25 -11.32 -0.37
C HIS A 156 6.46 -9.98 0.32
N THR A 157 7.63 -9.82 0.94
CA THR A 157 8.17 -8.52 1.32
C THR A 157 9.56 -8.36 0.73
N THR A 158 9.75 -7.39 -0.16
CA THR A 158 11.02 -7.15 -0.87
C THR A 158 11.63 -5.84 -0.39
N LEU A 159 12.85 -5.89 0.14
CA LEU A 159 13.55 -4.74 0.68
C LEU A 159 14.44 -4.08 -0.37
N VAL A 160 14.20 -2.77 -0.62
CA VAL A 160 15.01 -1.95 -1.52
C VAL A 160 16.06 -1.14 -0.74
N GLN A 161 15.66 -0.46 0.34
CA GLN A 161 16.56 0.39 1.12
C GLN A 161 16.17 0.42 2.60
N GLY A 162 17.14 0.34 3.49
CA GLY A 162 16.95 0.39 4.94
C GLY A 162 16.95 -0.99 5.56
N THR A 163 16.07 -1.23 6.54
CA THR A 163 15.93 -2.51 7.26
C THR A 163 14.45 -2.79 7.46
N VAL A 164 14.05 -4.05 7.26
CA VAL A 164 12.69 -4.55 7.49
C VAL A 164 12.76 -5.69 8.47
N LYS A 165 11.88 -5.69 9.48
CA LYS A 165 11.58 -6.87 10.29
C LYS A 165 10.24 -7.45 9.85
N VAL A 166 10.21 -8.76 9.63
CA VAL A 166 9.03 -9.50 9.16
C VAL A 166 8.75 -10.67 10.10
N ASN A 167 7.48 -10.88 10.45
CA ASN A 167 7.05 -12.07 11.17
C ASN A 167 5.64 -12.48 10.73
N THR A 168 5.26 -13.72 10.99
CA THR A 168 3.89 -14.26 10.84
C THR A 168 3.07 -14.14 12.12
N THR A 169 3.68 -13.68 13.21
CA THR A 169 3.07 -13.41 14.52
C THR A 169 3.47 -12.02 15.01
N GLU A 170 2.82 -11.52 16.05
CA GLU A 170 3.22 -10.25 16.68
C GLU A 170 4.44 -10.38 17.63
N ASP A 171 5.05 -11.55 17.71
CA ASP A 171 6.29 -11.74 18.47
C ASP A 171 7.52 -11.28 17.68
N TRP A 172 7.96 -10.08 17.96
CA TRP A 172 9.12 -9.46 17.28
C TRP A 172 10.48 -10.02 17.71
N ALA A 173 10.54 -10.90 18.71
CA ALA A 173 11.78 -11.57 19.08
C ALA A 173 12.19 -12.64 18.06
N GLU A 174 11.20 -13.26 17.42
CA GLU A 174 11.39 -14.29 16.38
C GLU A 174 11.31 -13.70 14.93
N ALA A 175 11.33 -12.36 14.79
CA ALA A 175 11.19 -11.73 13.48
C ALA A 175 12.45 -11.88 12.63
N GLU A 176 12.25 -12.23 11.36
CA GLU A 176 13.30 -12.20 10.35
C GLU A 176 13.68 -10.76 10.00
N GLU A 177 14.97 -10.47 9.93
CA GLU A 177 15.48 -9.16 9.57
C GLU A 177 16.07 -9.20 8.15
N LEU A 178 15.51 -8.39 7.25
CA LEU A 178 15.95 -8.26 5.87
C LEU A 178 16.97 -7.13 5.75
N VAL A 179 17.97 -7.37 4.90
CA VAL A 179 18.87 -6.35 4.35
C VAL A 179 18.54 -6.08 2.88
N PRO A 180 18.98 -4.95 2.28
CA PRO A 180 18.68 -4.63 0.89
C PRO A 180 18.99 -5.77 -0.08
N LEU A 181 18.16 -5.89 -1.13
CA LEU A 181 18.14 -6.98 -2.12
C LEU A 181 17.65 -8.33 -1.57
N GLN A 182 17.11 -8.38 -0.37
CA GLN A 182 16.45 -9.57 0.16
C GLN A 182 14.93 -9.47 0.05
N GLN A 183 14.33 -10.65 -0.11
CA GLN A 183 12.90 -10.87 -0.10
C GLN A 183 12.54 -11.94 0.91
N TYR A 184 11.59 -11.63 1.79
CA TYR A 184 10.87 -12.61 2.57
C TYR A 184 9.74 -13.18 1.71
N TYR A 185 9.68 -14.49 1.61
CA TYR A 185 8.69 -15.25 0.87
C TYR A 185 7.96 -16.18 1.84
N LEU A 186 6.64 -16.12 1.86
CA LEU A 186 5.78 -16.98 2.69
C LEU A 186 4.77 -17.71 1.80
N ASP A 187 4.79 -19.03 1.81
CA ASP A 187 3.75 -19.87 1.23
C ASP A 187 2.61 -20.04 2.26
N LYS A 188 1.42 -19.51 1.94
CA LYS A 188 0.26 -19.52 2.85
C LYS A 188 -0.29 -20.91 3.11
N ARG A 189 -0.12 -21.84 2.16
CA ARG A 189 -0.65 -23.21 2.24
C ARG A 189 0.19 -24.06 3.19
N SER A 190 1.50 -24.02 3.03
CA SER A 190 2.42 -24.81 3.86
C SER A 190 2.83 -24.08 5.14
N GLY A 191 2.69 -22.75 5.22
CA GLY A 191 3.24 -21.92 6.27
C GLY A 191 4.77 -21.80 6.23
N GLN A 192 5.42 -22.30 5.17
CA GLN A 192 6.86 -22.22 5.04
C GLN A 192 7.29 -20.82 4.62
N ALA A 193 8.26 -20.26 5.34
CA ALA A 193 8.87 -18.99 5.05
C ALA A 193 10.36 -19.19 4.67
N GLN A 194 10.85 -18.32 3.80
CA GLN A 194 12.27 -18.27 3.40
C GLN A 194 12.70 -16.85 3.06
N VAL A 195 13.96 -16.55 3.31
CA VAL A 195 14.61 -15.32 2.86
C VAL A 195 15.52 -15.64 1.70
N LYS A 196 15.43 -14.90 0.59
CA LYS A 196 16.25 -15.09 -0.60
C LYS A 196 16.76 -13.77 -1.15
N GLN A 197 17.90 -13.80 -1.83
CA GLN A 197 18.41 -12.69 -2.62
C GLN A 197 17.61 -12.55 -3.91
N VAL A 198 17.24 -11.33 -4.25
CA VAL A 198 16.44 -11.04 -5.45
C VAL A 198 16.93 -9.77 -6.15
N ASP A 199 16.61 -9.68 -7.44
CA ASP A 199 16.63 -8.41 -8.16
C ASP A 199 15.35 -7.64 -7.79
N THR A 200 15.50 -6.55 -7.07
CA THR A 200 14.36 -5.77 -6.56
C THR A 200 13.53 -5.15 -7.67
N GLY A 201 14.11 -4.86 -8.85
CA GLY A 201 13.39 -4.34 -10.00
C GLY A 201 12.23 -5.24 -10.42
N LEU A 202 12.39 -6.57 -10.33
CA LEU A 202 11.33 -7.53 -10.63
C LEU A 202 10.05 -7.35 -9.80
N PHE A 203 10.17 -6.67 -8.65
CA PHE A 203 9.08 -6.49 -7.67
C PHE A 203 8.67 -5.03 -7.48
N THR A 204 9.36 -4.09 -8.14
CA THR A 204 9.12 -2.64 -7.96
C THR A 204 8.94 -1.86 -9.26
N ASP A 205 9.32 -2.45 -10.41
CA ASP A 205 9.24 -1.77 -11.71
C ASP A 205 7.79 -1.47 -12.16
N TRP A 206 6.80 -2.15 -11.55
CA TRP A 206 5.39 -1.85 -11.78
C TRP A 206 5.02 -0.39 -11.43
N ILE A 207 5.74 0.26 -10.49
CA ILE A 207 5.56 1.67 -10.12
C ILE A 207 5.79 2.60 -11.33
N GLU A 208 6.66 2.17 -12.24
CA GLU A 208 6.97 2.88 -13.48
C GLU A 208 6.19 2.31 -14.69
N GLY A 209 5.17 1.49 -14.44
CA GLY A 209 4.34 0.86 -15.47
C GLY A 209 5.06 -0.23 -16.27
N ARG A 210 6.15 -0.80 -15.73
CA ARG A 210 6.90 -1.89 -16.37
C ARG A 210 6.67 -3.19 -15.63
N PHE A 211 6.42 -4.27 -16.39
CA PHE A 211 6.30 -5.63 -15.86
C PHE A 211 7.46 -6.46 -16.37
N VAL A 212 8.27 -6.98 -15.45
CA VAL A 212 9.40 -7.86 -15.77
C VAL A 212 9.13 -9.24 -15.17
N PHE A 213 9.02 -10.24 -16.01
CA PHE A 213 8.80 -11.63 -15.61
C PHE A 213 10.06 -12.44 -15.85
N LYS A 214 10.58 -13.07 -14.80
CA LYS A 214 11.77 -13.92 -14.89
C LYS A 214 11.53 -15.23 -14.17
N GLU A 215 11.59 -16.34 -14.92
CA GLU A 215 11.44 -17.70 -14.37
C GLU A 215 10.16 -17.91 -13.54
N GLN A 216 9.07 -17.22 -13.91
CA GLN A 216 7.77 -17.34 -13.25
C GLN A 216 6.87 -18.32 -13.99
N ARG A 217 5.95 -18.93 -13.27
CA ARG A 217 4.93 -19.79 -13.88
C ARG A 217 3.97 -18.95 -14.72
N LEU A 218 3.53 -19.50 -15.87
CA LEU A 218 2.62 -18.80 -16.77
C LEU A 218 1.34 -18.34 -16.05
N GLU A 219 0.82 -19.14 -15.13
CA GLU A 219 -0.37 -18.81 -14.32
C GLU A 219 -0.18 -17.55 -13.48
N GLU A 220 1.01 -17.36 -12.89
CA GLU A 220 1.36 -16.17 -12.09
C GLU A 220 1.48 -14.93 -12.99
N VAL A 221 2.11 -15.11 -14.18
CA VAL A 221 2.21 -14.04 -15.19
C VAL A 221 0.82 -13.61 -15.65
N MET A 222 -0.02 -14.58 -16.03
CA MET A 222 -1.39 -14.30 -16.47
C MET A 222 -2.25 -13.68 -15.37
N GLY A 223 -2.09 -14.12 -14.11
CA GLY A 223 -2.76 -13.53 -12.96
C GLY A 223 -2.36 -12.07 -12.74
N THR A 224 -1.09 -11.72 -12.92
CA THR A 224 -0.60 -10.34 -12.84
C THR A 224 -1.17 -9.49 -13.98
N LEU A 225 -1.10 -9.97 -15.22
CA LEU A 225 -1.60 -9.26 -16.40
C LEU A 225 -3.14 -9.09 -16.38
N ALA A 226 -3.87 -10.04 -15.80
CA ALA A 226 -5.34 -9.95 -15.70
C ALA A 226 -5.82 -8.87 -14.72
N ARG A 227 -4.98 -8.41 -13.80
CA ARG A 227 -5.30 -7.31 -12.88
C ARG A 227 -5.12 -5.94 -13.55
N TRP A 228 -4.29 -5.87 -14.55
CA TRP A 228 -3.97 -4.66 -15.34
C TRP A 228 -4.75 -4.60 -16.64
#